data_a681204d3160b4bb7014a282d048886d
#
_entry.id   a681204d3160b4bb7014a282d048886d
#
_cell.length_a   1.000
_cell.length_b   1.000
_cell.length_c   1.000
_cell.angle_alpha   90.00
_cell.angle_beta   90.00
_cell.angle_gamma   90.00
#
_symmetry.space_group_name_H-M   'P 1'
#
loop_
_entity.id
_entity.type
_entity.pdbx_description
1 polymer ?
#
loop_
_entity_poly.entity_id
_entity_poly.type
_entity_poly.pdbx_seq_one_letter_code
_entity_poly.pdbx_strand_id
1 'polypeptide(L)'
;SPDLAEYGFRRHFVYSSKKDTIMANQVTCPQLADVLNENECLENRAGVGITVYLGLKSELSAPLTATENVYSTPSFQTGKGLYKVECKDDTNQIQGSSLGYRKGFELTFTFAIDSVNPAAGKLARAINNRDIFIIVKDNDKSQIMYDPDRKVKFDSGGIKTDTGAKSDDERSTTFEAKLSSVNYPNLYVTEPTENGWDSLLASKTPGK
;
A
#
# COMPACT_ATOMS: atom_id res chain seq x y z
N SER A 1 -27.99 -81.65 -21.88
CA SER A 1 -26.71 -81.02 -22.06
C SER A 1 -26.82 -80.04 -23.16
N PRO A 2 -26.75 -78.80 -23.09
CA PRO A 2 -25.53 -78.04 -22.98
C PRO A 2 -25.65 -76.76 -22.15
N ASP A 3 -24.51 -76.35 -21.77
CA ASP A 3 -24.02 -75.25 -21.01
C ASP A 3 -24.72 -73.88 -21.18
N LEU A 4 -25.08 -73.30 -20.05
CA LEU A 4 -25.41 -71.90 -19.89
C LEU A 4 -24.14 -71.10 -19.59
N ALA A 5 -23.66 -70.35 -20.54
CA ALA A 5 -22.61 -69.39 -20.34
C ALA A 5 -23.19 -68.13 -19.71
N GLU A 6 -22.78 -67.83 -18.48
CA GLU A 6 -23.05 -66.57 -17.79
C GLU A 6 -22.34 -65.40 -18.47
N TYR A 7 -23.08 -64.47 -19.03
CA TYR A 7 -22.59 -63.16 -19.46
C TYR A 7 -22.61 -62.19 -18.27
N GLY A 8 -21.52 -62.14 -17.57
CA GLY A 8 -21.27 -61.11 -16.55
C GLY A 8 -20.99 -59.75 -17.19
N PHE A 9 -21.98 -58.90 -17.21
CA PHE A 9 -21.84 -57.50 -17.66
C PHE A 9 -21.20 -56.70 -16.53
N ARG A 10 -19.86 -56.63 -16.52
CA ARG A 10 -19.15 -55.68 -15.65
C ARG A 10 -19.33 -54.26 -16.21
N ARG A 11 -20.22 -53.50 -15.56
CA ARG A 11 -20.26 -52.05 -15.75
C ARG A 11 -19.00 -51.45 -15.14
N HIS A 12 -18.06 -51.11 -15.97
CA HIS A 12 -16.99 -50.22 -15.60
C HIS A 12 -17.60 -48.85 -15.32
N PHE A 13 -17.78 -48.53 -14.06
CA PHE A 13 -17.99 -47.15 -13.62
C PHE A 13 -16.66 -46.42 -13.85
N VAL A 14 -16.57 -45.72 -15.00
CA VAL A 14 -15.51 -44.73 -15.20
C VAL A 14 -15.85 -43.58 -14.27
N TYR A 15 -15.20 -43.54 -13.11
CA TYR A 15 -15.21 -42.38 -12.26
C TYR A 15 -14.43 -41.29 -12.98
N SER A 16 -15.13 -40.46 -13.74
CA SER A 16 -14.59 -39.23 -14.28
C SER A 16 -14.36 -38.31 -13.10
N SER A 17 -13.14 -38.35 -12.58
CA SER A 17 -12.65 -37.33 -11.66
C SER A 17 -12.60 -36.02 -12.43
N LYS A 18 -13.70 -35.25 -12.39
CA LYS A 18 -13.61 -33.81 -12.61
C LYS A 18 -12.66 -33.31 -11.56
N LYS A 19 -11.41 -33.07 -11.97
CA LYS A 19 -10.51 -32.17 -11.25
C LYS A 19 -11.22 -30.82 -11.25
N ASP A 20 -11.97 -30.56 -10.21
CA ASP A 20 -12.34 -29.20 -9.85
C ASP A 20 -11.02 -28.44 -9.70
N THR A 21 -10.69 -27.70 -10.73
CA THR A 21 -9.65 -26.68 -10.67
C THR A 21 -10.20 -25.60 -9.74
N ILE A 22 -10.09 -25.86 -8.45
CA ILE A 22 -10.18 -24.80 -7.46
C ILE A 22 -8.94 -23.96 -7.73
N MET A 23 -9.13 -22.89 -8.51
CA MET A 23 -8.23 -21.73 -8.51
C MET A 23 -8.38 -21.05 -7.16
N ALA A 24 -7.99 -21.77 -6.12
CA ALA A 24 -7.69 -21.14 -4.85
C ALA A 24 -6.49 -20.23 -5.16
N ASN A 25 -6.64 -18.94 -4.96
CA ASN A 25 -5.53 -18.06 -4.65
C ASN A 25 -4.81 -18.68 -3.45
N GLN A 26 -3.89 -19.59 -3.72
CA GLN A 26 -3.01 -20.10 -2.69
C GLN A 26 -2.09 -18.93 -2.34
N VAL A 27 -2.48 -18.22 -1.30
CA VAL A 27 -1.54 -17.33 -0.60
C VAL A 27 -0.44 -18.24 -0.07
N THR A 28 0.64 -18.37 -0.84
CA THR A 28 1.82 -19.11 -0.42
C THR A 28 2.40 -18.37 0.77
N CYS A 29 2.44 -19.04 1.93
CA CYS A 29 3.16 -18.48 3.06
C CYS A 29 4.62 -18.34 2.69
N PRO A 30 5.25 -17.18 2.92
CA PRO A 30 6.67 -17.01 2.71
C PRO A 30 7.45 -18.08 3.46
N GLN A 31 8.46 -18.65 2.83
CA GLN A 31 9.40 -19.57 3.48
C GLN A 31 10.21 -18.77 4.51
N LEU A 32 10.51 -19.39 5.65
CA LEU A 32 11.49 -18.85 6.57
C LEU A 32 12.85 -18.84 5.88
N ALA A 33 13.52 -17.70 5.91
CA ALA A 33 14.85 -17.50 5.38
C ALA A 33 15.70 -16.77 6.42
N ASP A 34 17.02 -16.88 6.28
CA ASP A 34 17.94 -16.15 7.13
C ASP A 34 17.83 -14.66 6.86
N VAL A 35 17.68 -13.88 7.90
CA VAL A 35 17.73 -12.41 7.86
C VAL A 35 19.01 -11.99 8.56
N LEU A 36 20.01 -11.64 7.77
CA LEU A 36 21.31 -11.18 8.25
C LEU A 36 21.28 -9.67 8.36
N ASN A 37 22.05 -9.12 9.31
CA ASN A 37 22.29 -7.69 9.37
C ASN A 37 22.89 -7.22 8.06
N GLU A 38 22.37 -6.13 7.54
CA GLU A 38 22.95 -5.48 6.37
C GLU A 38 24.37 -4.99 6.67
N ASN A 39 25.10 -4.61 5.62
CA ASN A 39 26.48 -4.20 5.69
C ASN A 39 26.72 -3.20 6.82
N GLU A 40 27.74 -3.44 7.65
CA GLU A 40 28.14 -2.59 8.79
C GLU A 40 28.39 -1.11 8.40
N CYS A 41 28.64 -0.84 7.12
CA CYS A 41 28.81 0.50 6.58
C CYS A 41 27.49 1.20 6.22
N LEU A 42 26.34 0.54 6.32
CA LEU A 42 25.02 1.16 6.11
C LEU A 42 24.48 1.70 7.42
N GLU A 43 24.32 3.00 7.49
CA GLU A 43 23.67 3.66 8.61
C GLU A 43 22.16 3.37 8.56
N ASN A 44 21.63 2.74 9.60
CA ASN A 44 20.19 2.58 9.78
C ASN A 44 19.61 3.88 10.35
N ARG A 45 19.25 4.79 9.46
CA ARG A 45 18.68 6.10 9.82
C ARG A 45 17.21 5.95 10.17
N ALA A 46 16.80 6.58 11.26
CA ALA A 46 15.41 6.67 11.64
C ALA A 46 14.65 7.70 10.79
N GLY A 47 13.33 7.51 10.67
CA GLY A 47 12.45 8.42 9.92
C GLY A 47 12.39 8.10 8.43
N VAL A 48 11.45 8.70 7.77
CA VAL A 48 11.25 8.62 6.32
C VAL A 48 11.35 10.02 5.70
N GLY A 49 11.51 10.08 4.38
CA GLY A 49 11.71 11.34 3.68
C GLY A 49 10.58 12.35 3.91
N ILE A 50 10.92 13.64 3.86
CA ILE A 50 9.99 14.77 4.04
C ILE A 50 8.97 14.91 2.91
N THR A 51 9.21 14.26 1.78
CA THR A 51 8.30 14.29 0.64
C THR A 51 7.43 13.05 0.61
N VAL A 52 6.13 13.27 0.59
CA VAL A 52 5.10 12.24 0.47
C VAL A 52 4.42 12.37 -0.88
N TYR A 53 4.25 11.24 -1.56
CA TYR A 53 3.54 11.16 -2.82
C TYR A 53 2.19 10.48 -2.59
N LEU A 54 1.14 11.18 -2.94
CA LEU A 54 -0.24 10.71 -2.84
C LEU A 54 -0.75 10.32 -4.22
N GLY A 55 -1.34 9.17 -4.35
CA GLY A 55 -1.99 8.73 -5.58
C GLY A 55 -3.45 8.38 -5.34
N LEU A 56 -4.28 8.55 -6.35
CA LEU A 56 -5.68 8.09 -6.33
C LEU A 56 -5.77 6.73 -7.00
N LYS A 57 -6.36 5.75 -6.34
CA LYS A 57 -6.55 4.42 -6.93
C LYS A 57 -7.37 4.46 -8.22
N SER A 58 -8.34 5.36 -8.30
CA SER A 58 -9.17 5.55 -9.49
C SER A 58 -8.44 6.13 -10.71
N GLU A 59 -7.24 6.69 -10.51
CA GLU A 59 -6.39 7.27 -11.57
C GLU A 59 -5.33 6.30 -12.08
N LEU A 60 -5.19 5.14 -11.45
CA LEU A 60 -4.33 4.06 -11.94
C LEU A 60 -4.89 3.48 -13.26
N SER A 61 -4.00 3.14 -14.18
CA SER A 61 -4.37 2.41 -15.41
C SER A 61 -4.70 0.95 -15.14
N ALA A 62 -4.06 0.35 -14.13
CA ALA A 62 -4.32 -0.99 -13.64
C ALA A 62 -3.96 -1.08 -12.15
N PRO A 63 -4.55 -2.02 -11.38
CA PRO A 63 -4.11 -2.30 -10.02
C PRO A 63 -2.63 -2.69 -9.99
N LEU A 64 -1.93 -2.29 -8.93
CA LEU A 64 -0.53 -2.66 -8.75
C LEU A 64 -0.42 -4.15 -8.46
N THR A 65 0.55 -4.78 -9.08
CA THR A 65 0.91 -6.18 -8.82
C THR A 65 2.05 -6.24 -7.80
N ALA A 66 1.98 -7.21 -6.91
CA ALA A 66 3.03 -7.42 -5.92
C ALA A 66 3.71 -8.78 -6.11
N THR A 67 5.01 -8.80 -5.88
CA THR A 67 5.78 -10.01 -5.63
C THR A 67 6.20 -9.95 -4.16
N GLU A 68 5.63 -10.84 -3.34
CA GLU A 68 5.74 -10.78 -1.88
C GLU A 68 5.26 -9.43 -1.32
N ASN A 69 6.15 -8.65 -0.69
CA ASN A 69 5.84 -7.33 -0.12
C ASN A 69 6.31 -6.15 -0.99
N VAL A 70 6.70 -6.40 -2.25
CA VAL A 70 7.17 -5.36 -3.17
C VAL A 70 6.19 -5.19 -4.32
N TYR A 71 5.59 -4.02 -4.42
CA TYR A 71 4.70 -3.63 -5.51
C TYR A 71 5.46 -3.11 -6.72
N SER A 72 4.86 -3.30 -7.89
CA SER A 72 5.33 -2.71 -9.14
C SER A 72 5.17 -1.19 -9.13
N THR A 73 5.96 -0.50 -9.95
CA THR A 73 5.81 0.95 -10.19
C THR A 73 4.38 1.26 -10.66
N PRO A 74 3.70 2.27 -10.08
CA PRO A 74 2.37 2.68 -10.50
C PRO A 74 2.36 3.17 -11.95
N SER A 75 1.34 2.78 -12.70
CA SER A 75 1.03 3.34 -14.01
C SER A 75 -0.30 4.09 -13.95
N PHE A 76 -0.37 5.26 -14.58
CA PHE A 76 -1.52 6.14 -14.51
C PHE A 76 -2.23 6.29 -15.86
N GLN A 77 -3.50 6.64 -15.81
CA GLN A 77 -4.27 7.05 -16.97
C GLN A 77 -3.69 8.35 -17.55
N THR A 78 -3.94 8.62 -18.83
CA THR A 78 -3.41 9.81 -19.52
C THR A 78 -3.72 11.09 -18.76
N GLY A 79 -2.69 11.88 -18.46
CA GLY A 79 -2.78 13.15 -17.75
C GLY A 79 -3.00 13.04 -16.24
N LYS A 80 -2.99 11.82 -15.70
CA LYS A 80 -3.08 11.54 -14.26
C LYS A 80 -1.71 11.17 -13.69
N GLY A 81 -1.57 11.22 -12.38
CA GLY A 81 -0.30 10.91 -11.74
C GLY A 81 -0.32 11.14 -10.24
N LEU A 82 0.87 11.20 -9.66
CA LEU A 82 1.08 11.44 -8.24
C LEU A 82 0.94 12.92 -7.89
N TYR A 83 0.54 13.18 -6.66
CA TYR A 83 0.48 14.51 -6.05
C TYR A 83 1.54 14.58 -4.95
N LYS A 84 2.48 15.52 -5.10
CA LYS A 84 3.59 15.72 -4.16
C LYS A 84 3.14 16.60 -2.99
N VAL A 85 3.43 16.15 -1.79
CA VAL A 85 3.20 16.88 -0.54
C VAL A 85 4.53 17.01 0.19
N GLU A 86 4.93 18.22 0.50
CA GLU A 86 6.08 18.49 1.35
C GLU A 86 5.62 18.54 2.80
N CYS A 87 6.22 17.72 3.63
CA CYS A 87 5.88 17.58 5.04
C CYS A 87 6.89 18.34 5.91
N LYS A 88 6.48 18.59 7.15
CA LYS A 88 7.36 19.10 8.17
C LYS A 88 8.44 18.04 8.47
N ASP A 89 9.68 18.51 8.67
CA ASP A 89 10.79 17.65 9.03
C ASP A 89 10.55 16.94 10.39
N ASP A 90 11.10 15.74 10.54
CA ASP A 90 10.98 14.90 11.75
C ASP A 90 9.53 14.54 12.17
N THR A 91 8.56 14.65 11.27
CA THR A 91 7.17 14.29 11.57
C THR A 91 6.68 13.03 10.86
N ASN A 92 7.41 12.58 9.85
CA ASN A 92 7.00 11.46 9.01
C ASN A 92 7.44 10.14 9.63
N GLN A 93 6.47 9.26 9.87
CA GLN A 93 6.73 7.93 10.41
C GLN A 93 5.77 6.91 9.80
N ILE A 94 6.31 5.78 9.35
CA ILE A 94 5.53 4.61 8.97
C ILE A 94 5.77 3.47 9.96
N GLN A 95 4.71 2.83 10.41
CA GLN A 95 4.77 1.74 11.38
C GLN A 95 3.91 0.59 10.90
N GLY A 96 4.41 -0.65 11.11
CA GLY A 96 3.62 -1.86 10.88
C GLY A 96 3.44 -2.60 12.20
N SER A 97 2.22 -3.00 12.51
CA SER A 97 1.88 -3.74 13.72
C SER A 97 1.04 -4.96 13.42
N SER A 98 1.23 -6.04 14.18
CA SER A 98 0.43 -7.26 14.05
C SER A 98 -0.96 -7.05 14.67
N LEU A 99 -2.00 -7.45 13.96
CA LEU A 99 -3.39 -7.46 14.46
C LEU A 99 -3.72 -8.68 15.32
N GLY A 100 -2.74 -9.57 15.53
CA GLY A 100 -2.87 -10.79 16.28
C GLY A 100 -2.73 -12.05 15.42
N TYR A 101 -2.81 -13.21 16.05
CA TYR A 101 -2.58 -14.48 15.39
C TYR A 101 -3.52 -14.68 14.17
N ARG A 102 -2.93 -14.85 12.98
CA ARG A 102 -3.63 -15.06 11.70
C ARG A 102 -4.54 -13.91 11.24
N LYS A 103 -4.36 -12.69 11.74
CA LYS A 103 -5.21 -11.52 11.37
C LYS A 103 -4.54 -10.53 10.42
N GLY A 104 -3.26 -10.76 10.08
CA GLY A 104 -2.48 -9.84 9.27
C GLY A 104 -1.93 -8.67 10.08
N PHE A 105 -1.61 -7.59 9.37
CA PHE A 105 -0.94 -6.42 9.93
C PHE A 105 -1.72 -5.15 9.65
N GLU A 106 -1.46 -4.12 10.45
CA GLU A 106 -1.92 -2.76 10.21
C GLU A 106 -0.71 -1.87 9.98
N LEU A 107 -0.76 -1.10 8.92
CA LEU A 107 0.19 -0.03 8.64
C LEU A 107 -0.41 1.29 9.09
N THR A 108 0.38 2.07 9.83
CA THR A 108 0.03 3.44 10.22
C THR A 108 1.11 4.38 9.69
N PHE A 109 0.70 5.43 9.01
CA PHE A 109 1.58 6.47 8.51
C PHE A 109 1.15 7.82 9.06
N THR A 110 2.06 8.46 9.80
CA THR A 110 1.86 9.80 10.37
C THR A 110 2.74 10.79 9.63
N PHE A 111 2.19 11.92 9.26
CA PHE A 111 2.92 13.05 8.68
C PHE A 111 2.23 14.37 9.02
N ALA A 112 2.97 15.46 8.98
CA ALA A 112 2.43 16.79 9.23
C ALA A 112 2.86 17.79 8.15
N ILE A 113 1.97 18.73 7.85
CA ILE A 113 2.26 19.90 7.00
C ILE A 113 2.44 21.10 7.93
N ASP A 114 3.52 21.84 7.75
CA ASP A 114 3.87 23.02 8.56
C ASP A 114 3.01 24.23 8.16
N SER A 115 1.71 24.04 8.15
CA SER A 115 0.76 25.14 7.90
C SER A 115 -0.69 24.76 8.20
N VAL A 116 -1.49 25.79 8.51
CA VAL A 116 -2.94 25.72 8.48
C VAL A 116 -3.41 26.77 7.47
N ASN A 117 -3.61 26.34 6.24
CA ASN A 117 -3.97 27.20 5.13
C ASN A 117 -5.06 26.55 4.24
N PRO A 118 -5.68 27.30 3.30
CA PRO A 118 -6.71 26.74 2.42
C PRO A 118 -6.25 25.53 1.59
N ALA A 119 -4.97 25.44 1.22
CA ALA A 119 -4.44 24.31 0.45
C ALA A 119 -4.40 23.05 1.31
N ALA A 120 -3.90 23.12 2.56
CA ALA A 120 -3.92 22.02 3.52
C ALA A 120 -5.37 21.55 3.80
N GLY A 121 -6.30 22.47 3.96
CA GLY A 121 -7.72 22.14 4.15
C GLY A 121 -8.36 21.45 2.94
N LYS A 122 -8.04 21.89 1.72
CA LYS A 122 -8.48 21.21 0.49
C LYS A 122 -7.90 19.81 0.36
N LEU A 123 -6.61 19.66 0.65
CA LEU A 123 -5.95 18.36 0.68
C LEU A 123 -6.62 17.43 1.69
N ALA A 124 -6.79 17.88 2.93
CA ALA A 124 -7.44 17.10 4.00
C ALA A 124 -8.82 16.58 3.56
N ARG A 125 -9.66 17.44 2.99
CA ARG A 125 -10.98 17.05 2.48
C ARG A 125 -10.88 16.06 1.33
N ALA A 126 -9.90 16.24 0.42
CA ALA A 126 -9.74 15.38 -0.74
C ALA A 126 -9.33 13.96 -0.35
N ILE A 127 -8.33 13.82 0.54
CA ILE A 127 -7.82 12.51 0.95
C ILE A 127 -8.77 11.76 1.90
N ASN A 128 -9.55 12.49 2.71
CA ASN A 128 -10.53 11.87 3.60
C ASN A 128 -11.71 11.23 2.84
N ASN A 129 -12.00 11.67 1.62
CA ASN A 129 -13.18 11.26 0.86
C ASN A 129 -12.87 10.38 -0.35
N ARG A 130 -11.60 10.09 -0.62
CA ARG A 130 -11.18 9.32 -1.81
C ARG A 130 -10.35 8.12 -1.45
N ASP A 131 -10.35 7.12 -2.33
CA ASP A 131 -9.48 5.97 -2.23
C ASP A 131 -8.08 6.35 -2.70
N ILE A 132 -7.19 6.57 -1.74
CA ILE A 132 -5.81 6.97 -1.97
C ILE A 132 -4.84 5.80 -1.71
N PHE A 133 -3.64 5.98 -2.19
CA PHE A 133 -2.45 5.29 -1.73
C PHE A 133 -1.33 6.30 -1.46
N ILE A 134 -0.38 5.93 -0.63
CA ILE A 134 0.67 6.81 -0.14
C ILE A 134 2.01 6.16 -0.42
N ILE A 135 2.94 6.91 -1.00
CA ILE A 135 4.33 6.49 -1.21
C ILE A 135 5.25 7.45 -0.47
N VAL A 136 6.21 6.91 0.24
CA VAL A 136 7.23 7.67 0.95
C VAL A 136 8.59 7.02 0.78
N LYS A 137 9.64 7.84 0.63
CA LYS A 137 11.00 7.34 0.52
C LYS A 137 11.55 7.05 1.91
N ASP A 138 12.09 5.84 2.08
CA ASP A 138 12.72 5.36 3.29
C ASP A 138 14.14 4.92 2.95
N ASN A 139 15.14 5.66 3.42
CA ASN A 139 16.54 5.49 3.07
C ASN A 139 16.75 5.35 1.54
N ASP A 140 17.13 4.16 1.09
CA ASP A 140 17.38 3.79 -0.31
C ASP A 140 16.18 3.12 -1.01
N LYS A 141 15.09 2.88 -0.28
CA LYS A 141 13.88 2.20 -0.76
C LYS A 141 12.66 3.12 -0.62
N SER A 142 11.58 2.75 -1.25
CA SER A 142 10.31 3.46 -1.11
C SER A 142 9.27 2.52 -0.52
N GLN A 143 8.61 2.97 0.54
CA GLN A 143 7.49 2.26 1.15
C GLN A 143 6.17 2.76 0.58
N ILE A 144 5.18 1.88 0.54
CA ILE A 144 3.85 2.18 0.03
C ILE A 144 2.76 1.72 0.99
N MET A 145 1.75 2.54 1.19
CA MET A 145 0.49 2.11 1.77
C MET A 145 -0.53 1.88 0.65
N TYR A 146 -0.59 0.66 0.19
CA TYR A 146 -1.49 0.24 -0.89
C TYR A 146 -1.95 -1.20 -0.67
N ASP A 147 -3.21 -1.45 -0.97
CA ASP A 147 -3.79 -2.78 -1.12
C ASP A 147 -4.89 -2.68 -2.18
N PRO A 148 -5.02 -3.61 -3.15
CA PRO A 148 -6.02 -3.51 -4.20
C PRO A 148 -7.45 -3.51 -3.66
N ASP A 149 -7.72 -4.26 -2.60
CA ASP A 149 -9.06 -4.51 -2.07
C ASP A 149 -9.38 -3.67 -0.83
N ARG A 150 -8.37 -3.09 -0.18
CA ARG A 150 -8.52 -2.33 1.07
C ARG A 150 -8.21 -0.85 0.86
N LYS A 151 -8.76 -0.03 1.72
CA LYS A 151 -8.64 1.44 1.64
C LYS A 151 -7.75 1.96 2.74
N VAL A 152 -6.93 2.92 2.40
CA VAL A 152 -6.28 3.78 3.38
C VAL A 152 -7.35 4.67 4.01
N LYS A 153 -7.43 4.67 5.34
CA LYS A 153 -8.46 5.39 6.10
C LYS A 153 -7.82 6.34 7.10
N PHE A 154 -8.53 7.40 7.39
CA PHE A 154 -8.24 8.31 8.49
C PHE A 154 -9.34 8.10 9.54
N ASP A 155 -8.94 7.61 10.71
CA ASP A 155 -9.87 7.40 11.83
C ASP A 155 -10.35 8.74 12.41
N SER A 156 -11.30 8.69 13.34
CA SER A 156 -11.74 9.88 14.06
C SER A 156 -10.55 10.57 14.75
N GLY A 157 -10.31 11.80 14.38
CA GLY A 157 -9.13 12.56 14.83
C GLY A 157 -7.82 12.23 14.12
N GLY A 158 -7.83 11.39 13.07
CA GLY A 158 -6.65 11.11 12.23
C GLY A 158 -6.25 12.28 11.33
N ILE A 159 -7.11 13.27 11.13
CA ILE A 159 -6.76 14.55 10.50
C ILE A 159 -7.03 15.66 11.51
N LYS A 160 -5.99 16.40 11.87
CA LYS A 160 -6.07 17.48 12.86
C LYS A 160 -5.42 18.74 12.31
N THR A 161 -6.03 19.88 12.59
CA THR A 161 -5.44 21.19 12.34
C THR A 161 -5.27 21.91 13.66
N ASP A 162 -4.09 22.44 13.92
CA ASP A 162 -3.79 23.21 15.10
C ASP A 162 -3.16 24.55 14.71
N THR A 163 -3.78 25.64 15.17
CA THR A 163 -3.31 26.99 14.89
C THR A 163 -2.38 27.51 16.00
N GLY A 164 -2.19 26.73 17.06
CA GLY A 164 -1.57 27.20 18.29
C GLY A 164 -2.44 28.21 19.04
N ALA A 165 -2.27 28.30 20.35
CA ALA A 165 -2.95 29.28 21.20
C ALA A 165 -2.05 30.45 21.56
N LYS A 166 -0.73 30.22 21.60
CA LYS A 166 0.29 31.21 21.93
C LYS A 166 1.22 31.45 20.74
N SER A 167 2.00 32.51 20.81
CA SER A 167 2.92 32.91 19.73
C SER A 167 4.09 31.94 19.53
N ASP A 168 4.40 31.11 20.49
CA ASP A 168 5.43 30.10 20.50
C ASP A 168 4.91 28.67 20.24
N ASP A 169 3.57 28.50 20.12
CA ASP A 169 2.98 27.24 19.76
C ASP A 169 3.18 26.92 18.27
N GLU A 170 3.34 25.64 17.97
CA GLU A 170 3.43 25.18 16.60
C GLU A 170 2.08 25.22 15.89
N ARG A 171 2.13 25.57 14.60
CA ARG A 171 0.96 25.62 13.73
C ARG A 171 1.10 24.57 12.63
N SER A 172 0.26 23.53 12.66
CA SER A 172 0.38 22.41 11.73
C SER A 172 -0.95 21.75 11.38
N THR A 173 -0.93 21.01 10.28
CA THR A 173 -1.98 20.04 9.93
C THR A 173 -1.38 18.66 9.95
N THR A 174 -1.83 17.81 10.87
CA THR A 174 -1.32 16.45 11.09
C THR A 174 -2.28 15.42 10.49
N PHE A 175 -1.71 14.39 9.91
CA PHE A 175 -2.43 13.29 9.27
C PHE A 175 -1.93 11.96 9.85
N GLU A 176 -2.86 11.08 10.21
CA GLU A 176 -2.60 9.71 10.60
C GLU A 176 -3.45 8.78 9.73
N ALA A 177 -2.81 8.16 8.75
CA ALA A 177 -3.42 7.24 7.82
C ALA A 177 -3.23 5.79 8.28
N LYS A 178 -4.25 4.95 8.14
CA LYS A 178 -4.22 3.54 8.50
C LYS A 178 -4.64 2.65 7.34
N LEU A 179 -3.95 1.53 7.20
CA LEU A 179 -4.28 0.45 6.26
C LEU A 179 -4.24 -0.87 7.01
N SER A 180 -5.40 -1.45 7.27
CA SER A 180 -5.54 -2.64 8.12
C SER A 180 -5.67 -3.92 7.32
N SER A 181 -5.29 -5.03 7.94
CA SER A 181 -5.44 -6.40 7.43
C SER A 181 -4.62 -6.69 6.17
N VAL A 182 -3.46 -6.08 6.03
CA VAL A 182 -2.49 -6.41 4.98
C VAL A 182 -1.63 -7.62 5.36
N ASN A 183 -1.00 -8.23 4.38
CA ASN A 183 -0.27 -9.48 4.57
C ASN A 183 1.14 -9.28 5.19
N TYR A 184 1.69 -8.08 5.12
CA TYR A 184 3.05 -7.77 5.58
C TYR A 184 3.07 -6.51 6.44
N PRO A 185 3.96 -6.44 7.43
CA PRO A 185 4.11 -5.25 8.29
C PRO A 185 4.80 -4.08 7.59
N ASN A 186 5.38 -4.31 6.42
CA ASN A 186 6.02 -3.31 5.57
C ASN A 186 5.77 -3.66 4.11
N LEU A 187 5.38 -2.68 3.34
CA LEU A 187 5.13 -2.80 1.91
C LEU A 187 6.06 -1.83 1.17
N TYR A 188 6.75 -2.35 0.19
CA TYR A 188 7.67 -1.59 -0.65
C TYR A 188 7.10 -1.39 -2.05
N VAL A 189 7.67 -0.47 -2.80
CA VAL A 189 7.33 -0.22 -4.20
C VAL A 189 8.58 0.07 -5.00
N THR A 190 8.62 -0.44 -6.21
CA THR A 190 9.72 -0.18 -7.15
C THR A 190 9.68 1.25 -7.62
N GLU A 191 10.74 2.02 -7.32
CA GLU A 191 10.89 3.41 -7.77
C GLU A 191 11.23 3.45 -9.27
N PRO A 192 10.70 4.43 -10.03
CA PRO A 192 11.10 4.64 -11.41
C PRO A 192 12.59 4.93 -11.53
N THR A 193 13.25 4.35 -12.55
CA THR A 193 14.70 4.50 -12.77
C THR A 193 15.10 5.89 -13.24
N GLU A 194 14.20 6.59 -13.94
CA GLU A 194 14.45 7.94 -14.44
C GLU A 194 13.69 8.98 -13.62
N ASN A 195 14.39 9.95 -13.06
CA ASN A 195 13.85 11.07 -12.28
C ASN A 195 12.97 10.65 -11.06
N GLY A 196 13.04 9.38 -10.63
CA GLY A 196 12.32 8.88 -9.47
C GLY A 196 10.82 9.16 -9.54
N TRP A 197 10.20 9.39 -8.40
CA TRP A 197 8.76 9.64 -8.28
C TRP A 197 8.28 10.93 -8.96
N ASP A 198 9.17 11.91 -9.16
CA ASP A 198 8.81 13.18 -9.82
C ASP A 198 8.47 12.98 -11.30
N SER A 199 8.93 11.87 -11.93
CA SER A 199 8.55 11.50 -13.30
C SER A 199 7.07 11.13 -13.45
N LEU A 200 6.43 10.71 -12.36
CA LEU A 200 5.05 10.27 -12.33
C LEU A 200 4.08 11.33 -11.77
N LEU A 201 4.53 12.57 -11.61
CA LEU A 201 3.64 13.63 -11.13
C LEU A 201 2.52 13.93 -12.15
N ALA A 202 1.33 14.16 -11.64
CA ALA A 202 0.19 14.58 -12.44
C ALA A 202 0.52 15.87 -13.21
N SER A 203 0.21 15.91 -14.51
CA SER A 203 0.32 17.12 -15.30
C SER A 203 -0.53 18.22 -14.68
N LYS A 204 0.13 19.21 -14.07
CA LYS A 204 -0.56 20.42 -13.62
C LYS A 204 -0.94 21.22 -14.85
N THR A 205 -2.16 21.06 -15.34
CA THR A 205 -2.73 22.08 -16.22
C THR A 205 -2.76 23.38 -15.41
N PRO A 206 -2.10 24.46 -15.86
CA PRO A 206 -2.17 25.72 -15.15
C PRO A 206 -3.66 26.09 -15.00
N GLY A 207 -4.14 26.13 -13.76
CA GLY A 207 -5.51 26.55 -13.49
C GLY A 207 -5.70 27.96 -14.02
N LYS A 208 -6.72 28.11 -14.88
CA LYS A 208 -7.29 29.43 -15.20
C LYS A 208 -7.91 30.03 -13.96
#